data_3b0c0844c2d499809196eb4365d14ccc
#
_entry.id   3b0c0844c2d499809196eb4365d14ccc
#
_cell.length_a   1.000
_cell.length_b   1.000
_cell.length_c   1.000
_cell.angle_alpha   90.00
_cell.angle_beta   90.00
_cell.angle_gamma   90.00
#
_symmetry.space_group_name_H-M   'P 1'
#
loop_
_entity.id
_entity.type
_entity.pdbx_description
1 polymer ?
#
loop_
_entity_poly.entity_id
_entity_poly.type
_entity_poly.pdbx_seq_one_letter_code
_entity_poly.pdbx_strand_id
1 'polypeptide(L)'
;MNEPANFSNIHKFYDFINSLVTLGFDKSWRKEAAKYLIPGSVLDLGSGTGASYRDLMDFDVTALDPDTQMLSLNKFNKKVVGKSEDLPFSDNSFDNILCCFVLRNVENVQRSFNEVERVLKPGGKFVLLDMTRPKNTLLKQIHKIGTYLVLHLI
;
A
#
# COMPACT_ATOMS: atom_id res chain seq x y z
N MET A 1 -22.42 27.40 11.49
CA MET A 1 -22.21 26.37 10.46
C MET A 1 -20.72 26.13 10.37
N ASN A 2 -20.25 25.04 10.96
CA ASN A 2 -18.83 24.69 10.90
C ASN A 2 -18.60 24.04 9.53
N GLU A 3 -17.75 24.65 8.70
CA GLU A 3 -17.28 24.02 7.48
C GLU A 3 -16.61 22.69 7.83
N PRO A 4 -16.88 21.59 7.09
CA PRO A 4 -16.15 20.35 7.31
C PRO A 4 -14.68 20.59 7.02
N ALA A 5 -13.83 20.27 7.98
CA ALA A 5 -12.38 20.36 7.81
C ALA A 5 -11.98 19.70 6.49
N ASN A 6 -11.22 20.42 5.67
CA ASN A 6 -10.84 20.00 4.32
C ASN A 6 -9.81 18.85 4.41
N PHE A 7 -10.30 17.62 4.50
CA PHE A 7 -9.50 16.40 4.62
C PHE A 7 -8.62 16.11 3.39
N SER A 8 -8.83 16.81 2.26
CA SER A 8 -8.02 16.63 1.05
C SER A 8 -6.52 16.91 1.24
N ASN A 9 -6.15 17.68 2.25
CA ASN A 9 -4.76 17.95 2.58
C ASN A 9 -4.11 16.84 3.40
N ILE A 10 -4.89 16.02 4.13
CA ILE A 10 -4.37 14.94 4.96
C ILE A 10 -3.76 13.84 4.09
N HIS A 11 -4.35 13.54 2.94
CA HIS A 11 -3.85 12.47 2.05
C HIS A 11 -2.53 12.82 1.37
N LYS A 12 -2.35 14.09 0.96
CA LYS A 12 -1.04 14.58 0.47
C LYS A 12 0.02 14.57 1.58
N PHE A 13 -0.43 14.84 2.80
CA PHE A 13 0.40 14.83 4.00
C PHE A 13 0.79 13.40 4.41
N TYR A 14 -0.10 12.42 4.17
CA TYR A 14 0.15 11.00 4.46
C TYR A 14 1.33 10.44 3.64
N ASP A 15 1.37 10.69 2.33
CA ASP A 15 2.48 10.28 1.47
C ASP A 15 3.78 11.01 1.85
N PHE A 16 3.69 12.29 2.21
CA PHE A 16 4.82 13.07 2.69
C PHE A 16 5.36 12.50 4.01
N ILE A 17 4.49 12.18 4.97
CA ILE A 17 4.90 11.59 6.26
C ILE A 17 5.51 10.22 6.04
N ASN A 18 4.93 9.36 5.21
CA ASN A 18 5.52 8.06 4.90
C ASN A 18 6.91 8.22 4.29
N SER A 19 7.08 9.14 3.34
CA SER A 19 8.38 9.44 2.73
C SER A 19 9.38 10.03 3.73
N LEU A 20 8.92 10.85 4.66
CA LEU A 20 9.77 11.42 5.73
C LEU A 20 10.21 10.35 6.73
N VAL A 21 9.29 9.50 7.19
CA VAL A 21 9.59 8.39 8.13
C VAL A 21 10.54 7.38 7.51
N THR A 22 10.44 7.15 6.22
CA THR A 22 11.33 6.24 5.47
C THR A 22 12.56 6.93 4.92
N LEU A 23 12.75 8.23 5.18
CA LEU A 23 13.81 9.06 4.58
C LEU A 23 13.81 8.98 3.03
N GLY A 24 12.64 8.82 2.42
CA GLY A 24 12.46 8.68 0.98
C GLY A 24 12.83 7.31 0.40
N PHE A 25 13.26 6.36 1.23
CA PHE A 25 13.59 4.99 0.77
C PHE A 25 12.36 4.19 0.32
N ASP A 26 11.16 4.56 0.75
CA ASP A 26 9.90 3.92 0.32
C ASP A 26 9.80 3.79 -1.20
N LYS A 27 10.23 4.80 -1.95
CA LYS A 27 10.22 4.79 -3.42
C LYS A 27 11.17 3.74 -3.99
N SER A 28 12.38 3.65 -3.45
CA SER A 28 13.36 2.66 -3.91
C SER A 28 12.93 1.24 -3.55
N TRP A 29 12.30 1.05 -2.39
CA TRP A 29 11.77 -0.26 -1.97
C TRP A 29 10.59 -0.70 -2.82
N ARG A 30 9.66 0.22 -3.19
CA ARG A 30 8.56 -0.09 -4.13
C ARG A 30 9.09 -0.48 -5.50
N LYS A 31 10.06 0.28 -6.00
CA LYS A 31 10.74 -0.05 -7.27
C LYS A 31 11.41 -1.42 -7.22
N GLU A 32 12.05 -1.77 -6.10
CA GLU A 32 12.65 -3.09 -5.92
C GLU A 32 11.58 -4.18 -5.86
N ALA A 33 10.49 -3.96 -5.10
CA ALA A 33 9.37 -4.90 -5.01
C ALA A 33 8.73 -5.18 -6.38
N ALA A 34 8.57 -4.16 -7.23
CA ALA A 34 8.01 -4.31 -8.57
C ALA A 34 8.82 -5.24 -9.49
N LYS A 35 10.13 -5.40 -9.26
CA LYS A 35 10.98 -6.32 -10.04
C LYS A 35 10.66 -7.80 -9.86
N TYR A 36 9.96 -8.16 -8.79
CA TYR A 36 9.54 -9.54 -8.53
C TYR A 36 8.25 -9.93 -9.22
N LEU A 37 7.55 -8.97 -9.84
CA LEU A 37 6.34 -9.22 -10.60
C LEU A 37 6.66 -9.88 -11.94
N ILE A 38 5.74 -10.73 -12.40
CA ILE A 38 5.79 -11.35 -13.73
C ILE A 38 4.89 -10.58 -14.71
N PRO A 39 5.10 -10.68 -16.03
CA PRO A 39 4.21 -10.06 -17.00
C PRO A 39 2.74 -10.47 -16.77
N GLY A 40 1.81 -9.53 -16.86
CA GLY A 40 0.38 -9.77 -16.72
C GLY A 40 -0.36 -8.72 -15.91
N SER A 41 -1.51 -9.11 -15.36
CA SER A 41 -2.36 -8.27 -14.52
C SER A 41 -1.80 -8.13 -13.10
N VAL A 42 -1.95 -6.94 -12.52
CA VAL A 42 -1.51 -6.63 -11.15
C VAL A 42 -2.67 -6.05 -10.34
N LEU A 43 -2.94 -6.63 -9.18
CA LEU A 43 -3.72 -5.98 -8.14
C LEU A 43 -2.76 -5.18 -7.23
N ASP A 44 -2.86 -3.86 -7.23
CA ASP A 44 -2.19 -2.98 -6.26
C ASP A 44 -3.09 -2.88 -5.03
N LEU A 45 -2.83 -3.75 -4.04
CA LEU A 45 -3.64 -3.94 -2.84
C LEU A 45 -3.28 -2.91 -1.78
N GLY A 46 -4.27 -2.07 -1.38
CA GLY A 46 -4.05 -0.91 -0.53
C GLY A 46 -3.29 0.18 -1.28
N SER A 47 -3.71 0.44 -2.51
CA SER A 47 -3.04 1.32 -3.46
C SER A 47 -2.99 2.79 -3.01
N GLY A 48 -3.94 3.22 -2.18
CA GLY A 48 -4.02 4.59 -1.69
C GLY A 48 -4.01 5.62 -2.82
N THR A 49 -3.13 6.60 -2.72
CA THR A 49 -2.94 7.67 -3.72
C THR A 49 -2.20 7.23 -4.98
N GLY A 50 -1.78 5.95 -5.05
CA GLY A 50 -1.04 5.39 -6.18
C GLY A 50 0.48 5.62 -6.10
N ALA A 51 1.07 5.50 -4.92
CA ALA A 51 2.51 5.68 -4.73
C ALA A 51 3.36 4.73 -5.60
N SER A 52 2.83 3.55 -5.97
CA SER A 52 3.48 2.57 -6.86
C SER A 52 3.26 2.86 -8.36
N TYR A 53 2.51 3.91 -8.73
CA TYR A 53 2.10 4.15 -10.12
C TYR A 53 3.24 4.11 -11.14
N ARG A 54 4.38 4.76 -10.82
CA ARG A 54 5.52 4.84 -11.75
C ARG A 54 6.20 3.49 -11.96
N ASP A 55 6.17 2.64 -10.96
CA ASP A 55 6.85 1.34 -10.97
C ASP A 55 5.99 0.26 -11.64
N LEU A 56 4.69 0.54 -11.82
CA LEU A 56 3.71 -0.39 -12.38
C LEU A 56 3.13 0.05 -13.73
N MET A 57 3.67 1.10 -14.39
CA MET A 57 3.11 1.66 -15.63
C MET A 57 3.05 0.66 -16.80
N ASP A 58 3.93 -0.34 -16.80
CA ASP A 58 4.01 -1.35 -17.86
C ASP A 58 3.07 -2.57 -17.62
N PHE A 59 2.29 -2.54 -16.53
CA PHE A 59 1.37 -3.61 -16.17
C PHE A 59 -0.10 -3.20 -16.36
N ASP A 60 -0.98 -4.20 -16.51
CA ASP A 60 -2.43 -3.99 -16.43
C ASP A 60 -2.87 -3.94 -14.95
N VAL A 61 -2.90 -2.73 -14.38
CA VAL A 61 -3.08 -2.52 -12.94
C VAL A 61 -4.52 -2.25 -12.59
N THR A 62 -5.01 -2.94 -11.56
CA THR A 62 -6.22 -2.60 -10.81
C THR A 62 -5.81 -2.12 -9.43
N ALA A 63 -6.11 -0.86 -9.11
CA ALA A 63 -5.88 -0.27 -7.81
C ALA A 63 -7.05 -0.55 -6.86
N LEU A 64 -6.80 -1.10 -5.68
CA LEU A 64 -7.83 -1.32 -4.67
C LEU A 64 -7.45 -0.65 -3.35
N ASP A 65 -8.39 0.10 -2.78
CA ASP A 65 -8.25 0.71 -1.46
C ASP A 65 -9.64 0.92 -0.81
N PRO A 66 -9.79 0.79 0.51
CA PRO A 66 -11.05 1.11 1.17
C PRO A 66 -11.36 2.61 1.20
N ASP A 67 -10.34 3.47 1.06
CA ASP A 67 -10.49 4.93 1.12
C ASP A 67 -10.74 5.51 -0.28
N THR A 68 -12.00 5.93 -0.50
CA THR A 68 -12.44 6.54 -1.77
C THR A 68 -11.72 7.86 -2.08
N GLN A 69 -11.33 8.62 -1.06
CA GLN A 69 -10.65 9.89 -1.24
C GLN A 69 -9.21 9.66 -1.70
N MET A 70 -8.51 8.68 -1.12
CA MET A 70 -7.19 8.28 -1.60
C MET A 70 -7.25 7.78 -3.05
N LEU A 71 -8.21 6.91 -3.37
CA LEU A 71 -8.40 6.42 -4.74
C LEU A 71 -8.74 7.54 -5.73
N SER A 72 -9.39 8.62 -5.31
CA SER A 72 -9.68 9.76 -6.20
C SER A 72 -8.40 10.44 -6.70
N LEU A 73 -7.33 10.43 -5.90
CA LEU A 73 -6.02 10.99 -6.22
C LEU A 73 -5.12 10.01 -7.00
N ASN A 74 -5.49 8.74 -7.01
CA ASN A 74 -4.75 7.67 -7.68
C ASN A 74 -4.82 7.84 -9.20
N LYS A 75 -3.70 7.61 -9.88
CA LYS A 75 -3.56 7.81 -11.33
C LYS A 75 -3.91 6.58 -12.17
N PHE A 76 -4.10 5.42 -11.56
CA PHE A 76 -4.54 4.24 -12.29
C PHE A 76 -5.96 4.40 -12.82
N ASN A 77 -6.21 3.85 -14.00
CA ASN A 77 -7.53 3.93 -14.64
C ASN A 77 -8.56 2.98 -14.01
N LYS A 78 -8.12 1.76 -13.64
CA LYS A 78 -8.97 0.76 -12.98
C LYS A 78 -8.85 0.93 -11.47
N LYS A 79 -9.92 1.38 -10.82
CA LYS A 79 -9.98 1.64 -9.38
C LYS A 79 -11.18 0.93 -8.78
N VAL A 80 -10.98 0.23 -7.68
CA VAL A 80 -12.01 -0.52 -6.98
C VAL A 80 -11.96 -0.17 -5.49
N VAL A 81 -13.09 0.18 -4.92
CA VAL A 81 -13.23 0.38 -3.49
C VAL A 81 -13.46 -0.98 -2.83
N GLY A 82 -12.60 -1.34 -1.88
CA GLY A 82 -12.71 -2.64 -1.20
C GLY A 82 -11.67 -2.83 -0.11
N LYS A 83 -11.90 -3.81 0.74
CA LYS A 83 -10.97 -4.22 1.80
C LYS A 83 -10.22 -5.49 1.37
N SER A 84 -9.03 -5.66 1.90
CA SER A 84 -8.19 -6.84 1.62
C SER A 84 -8.80 -8.15 2.15
N GLU A 85 -9.68 -8.05 3.16
CA GLU A 85 -10.36 -9.17 3.80
C GLU A 85 -11.61 -9.67 3.04
N ASP A 86 -12.02 -8.94 1.97
CA ASP A 86 -13.19 -9.26 1.15
C ASP A 86 -13.01 -8.66 -0.24
N LEU A 87 -12.20 -9.32 -1.07
CA LEU A 87 -11.82 -8.81 -2.38
C LEU A 87 -12.95 -9.02 -3.41
N PRO A 88 -13.46 -7.95 -4.05
CA PRO A 88 -14.58 -8.04 -4.98
C PRO A 88 -14.16 -8.56 -6.37
N PHE A 89 -13.39 -9.64 -6.38
CA PHE A 89 -12.88 -10.28 -7.61
C PHE A 89 -13.15 -11.78 -7.57
N SER A 90 -13.27 -12.37 -8.75
CA SER A 90 -13.38 -13.83 -8.90
C SER A 90 -12.06 -14.53 -8.54
N ASP A 91 -12.13 -15.82 -8.29
CA ASP A 91 -10.96 -16.66 -8.09
C ASP A 91 -10.01 -16.57 -9.30
N ASN A 92 -8.70 -16.66 -9.07
CA ASN A 92 -7.69 -16.70 -10.11
C ASN A 92 -7.77 -15.51 -11.11
N SER A 93 -8.02 -14.29 -10.62
CA SER A 93 -8.18 -13.09 -11.45
C SER A 93 -6.87 -12.40 -11.83
N PHE A 94 -5.84 -12.51 -10.97
CA PHE A 94 -4.62 -11.74 -11.13
C PHE A 94 -3.37 -12.60 -11.27
N ASP A 95 -2.44 -12.17 -12.15
CA ASP A 95 -1.12 -12.78 -12.28
C ASP A 95 -0.21 -12.35 -11.14
N ASN A 96 -0.42 -11.14 -10.62
CA ASN A 96 0.36 -10.59 -9.52
C ASN A 96 -0.52 -9.82 -8.53
N ILE A 97 -0.10 -9.82 -7.27
CA ILE A 97 -0.62 -8.92 -6.23
C ILE A 97 0.58 -8.21 -5.59
N LEU A 98 0.58 -6.89 -5.62
CA LEU A 98 1.53 -6.05 -4.91
C LEU A 98 0.85 -5.44 -3.69
N CYS A 99 1.44 -5.59 -2.51
CA CYS A 99 0.92 -5.07 -1.25
C CYS A 99 2.04 -4.31 -0.53
N CYS A 100 1.97 -2.98 -0.47
CA CYS A 100 3.03 -2.14 0.09
C CYS A 100 2.54 -1.32 1.28
N PHE A 101 3.05 -1.62 2.48
CA PHE A 101 2.77 -0.88 3.74
C PHE A 101 1.30 -0.93 4.20
N VAL A 102 0.61 -2.03 3.96
CA VAL A 102 -0.83 -2.19 4.20
C VAL A 102 -1.12 -2.98 5.46
N LEU A 103 -0.34 -4.02 5.79
CA LEU A 103 -0.68 -5.01 6.83
C LEU A 103 -0.97 -4.42 8.20
N ARG A 104 -0.35 -3.29 8.54
CA ARG A 104 -0.58 -2.59 9.81
C ARG A 104 -2.01 -2.02 9.95
N ASN A 105 -2.72 -1.88 8.82
CA ASN A 105 -4.09 -1.32 8.76
C ASN A 105 -5.14 -2.41 8.54
N VAL A 106 -4.73 -3.68 8.40
CA VAL A 106 -5.61 -4.83 8.16
C VAL A 106 -6.14 -5.35 9.49
N GLU A 107 -7.45 -5.48 9.62
CA GLU A 107 -8.10 -5.96 10.82
C GLU A 107 -7.89 -7.47 11.01
N ASN A 108 -7.96 -8.23 9.91
CA ASN A 108 -7.78 -9.68 9.91
C ASN A 108 -6.80 -10.13 8.82
N VAL A 109 -5.53 -10.21 9.19
CA VAL A 109 -4.44 -10.57 8.27
C VAL A 109 -4.63 -11.95 7.65
N GLN A 110 -5.11 -12.93 8.43
CA GLN A 110 -5.33 -14.29 7.91
C GLN A 110 -6.42 -14.31 6.84
N ARG A 111 -7.52 -13.59 7.07
CA ARG A 111 -8.59 -13.47 6.07
C ARG A 111 -8.11 -12.77 4.81
N SER A 112 -7.31 -11.73 4.97
CA SER A 112 -6.69 -11.04 3.84
C SER A 112 -5.78 -11.98 3.02
N PHE A 113 -4.97 -12.81 3.67
CA PHE A 113 -4.13 -13.78 2.95
C PHE A 113 -4.95 -14.87 2.25
N ASN A 114 -6.05 -15.32 2.83
CA ASN A 114 -6.96 -16.26 2.17
C ASN A 114 -7.57 -15.64 0.90
N GLU A 115 -7.96 -14.37 0.94
CA GLU A 115 -8.47 -13.64 -0.22
C GLU A 115 -7.38 -13.43 -1.28
N VAL A 116 -6.16 -13.06 -0.87
CA VAL A 116 -5.00 -12.97 -1.77
C VAL A 116 -4.76 -14.31 -2.49
N GLU A 117 -4.76 -15.43 -1.74
CA GLU A 117 -4.60 -16.77 -2.33
C GLU A 117 -5.73 -17.09 -3.32
N ARG A 118 -6.98 -16.76 -2.97
CA ARG A 118 -8.15 -17.03 -3.79
C ARG A 118 -8.11 -16.31 -5.13
N VAL A 119 -7.76 -15.00 -5.12
CA VAL A 119 -7.80 -14.19 -6.35
C VAL A 119 -6.51 -14.28 -7.18
N LEU A 120 -5.43 -14.83 -6.61
CA LEU A 120 -4.17 -15.03 -7.32
C LEU A 120 -4.25 -16.28 -8.20
N LYS A 121 -3.81 -16.17 -9.44
CA LYS A 121 -3.73 -17.31 -10.37
C LYS A 121 -2.69 -18.33 -9.89
N PRO A 122 -2.87 -19.63 -10.22
CA PRO A 122 -1.81 -20.62 -9.99
C PRO A 122 -0.49 -20.18 -10.65
N GLY A 123 0.60 -20.19 -9.88
CA GLY A 123 1.91 -19.70 -10.32
C GLY A 123 2.09 -18.18 -10.31
N GLY A 124 1.05 -17.43 -9.95
CA GLY A 124 1.11 -15.99 -9.76
C GLY A 124 2.04 -15.56 -8.62
N LYS A 125 2.31 -14.26 -8.54
CA LYS A 125 3.23 -13.68 -7.55
C LYS A 125 2.49 -12.80 -6.55
N PHE A 126 2.64 -13.10 -5.27
CA PHE A 126 2.30 -12.17 -4.19
C PHE A 126 3.57 -11.50 -3.67
N VAL A 127 3.69 -10.19 -3.87
CA VAL A 127 4.81 -9.39 -3.41
C VAL A 127 4.36 -8.49 -2.27
N LEU A 128 4.90 -8.76 -1.09
CA LEU A 128 4.59 -8.02 0.13
C LEU A 128 5.80 -7.19 0.55
N LEU A 129 5.60 -5.88 0.65
CA LEU A 129 6.55 -4.94 1.21
C LEU A 129 5.95 -4.29 2.46
N ASP A 130 6.56 -4.52 3.62
CA ASP A 130 6.13 -3.87 4.86
C ASP A 130 7.32 -3.61 5.81
N MET A 131 7.13 -2.71 6.76
CA MET A 131 8.15 -2.36 7.74
C MET A 131 8.10 -3.32 8.93
N THR A 132 9.26 -3.87 9.27
CA THR A 132 9.40 -4.66 10.50
C THR A 132 10.03 -3.82 11.61
N ARG A 133 9.67 -4.11 12.87
CA ARG A 133 10.32 -3.47 14.01
C ARG A 133 11.80 -3.87 14.06
N PRO A 134 12.73 -2.91 14.22
CA PRO A 134 14.15 -3.23 14.33
C PRO A 134 14.41 -4.20 15.49
N LYS A 135 15.20 -5.25 15.25
CA LYS A 135 15.60 -6.19 16.33
C LYS A 135 16.68 -5.59 17.23
N ASN A 136 17.53 -4.72 16.68
CA ASN A 136 18.64 -4.09 17.40
C ASN A 136 18.12 -2.99 18.35
N THR A 137 18.58 -3.01 19.61
CA THR A 137 18.14 -2.08 20.66
C THR A 137 18.46 -0.61 20.33
N LEU A 138 19.61 -0.33 19.72
CA LEU A 138 20.01 1.01 19.29
C LEU A 138 19.09 1.53 18.18
N LEU A 139 18.82 0.71 17.17
CA LEU A 139 17.89 1.05 16.07
C LEU A 139 16.45 1.22 16.59
N LYS A 140 16.03 0.45 17.62
CA LYS A 140 14.73 0.66 18.29
C LYS A 140 14.64 2.04 18.94
N GLN A 141 15.70 2.49 19.60
CA GLN A 141 15.73 3.81 20.23
C GLN A 141 15.69 4.92 19.18
N ILE A 142 16.49 4.83 18.12
CA ILE A 142 16.50 5.80 17.01
C ILE A 142 15.11 5.87 16.36
N HIS A 143 14.49 4.72 16.09
CA HIS A 143 13.15 4.65 15.52
C HIS A 143 12.11 5.28 16.45
N LYS A 144 12.19 5.01 17.76
CA LYS A 144 11.28 5.59 18.76
C LYS A 144 11.43 7.11 18.84
N ILE A 145 12.67 7.63 18.82
CA ILE A 145 12.94 9.08 18.82
C ILE A 145 12.42 9.71 17.52
N GLY A 146 12.69 9.11 16.37
CA GLY A 146 12.22 9.61 15.08
C GLY A 146 10.68 9.66 15.00
N THR A 147 10.01 8.59 15.45
CA THR A 147 8.54 8.55 15.50
C THR A 147 7.97 9.59 16.47
N TYR A 148 8.61 9.75 17.64
CA TYR A 148 8.22 10.77 18.63
C TYR A 148 8.33 12.19 18.07
N LEU A 149 9.45 12.52 17.42
CA LEU A 149 9.66 13.83 16.81
C LEU A 149 8.64 14.12 15.71
N VAL A 150 8.36 13.15 14.82
CA VAL A 150 7.37 13.32 13.76
C VAL A 150 5.96 13.55 14.31
N LEU A 151 5.55 12.80 15.34
CA LEU A 151 4.22 12.93 15.95
C LEU A 151 4.01 14.22 16.74
N HIS A 152 5.07 14.91 17.16
CA HIS A 152 5.00 16.16 17.94
C HIS A 152 5.25 17.41 17.07
N LEU A 153 5.60 17.24 15.80
CA LEU A 153 5.76 18.32 14.81
C LEU A 153 4.51 18.52 13.95
N ILE A 154 3.47 17.67 14.14
CA ILE A 154 2.17 17.70 13.50
C ILE A 154 1.09 18.15 14.49
#